data_2fadd6ad36e9052a9916f24fda2465f5
#
_entry.id   2fadd6ad36e9052a9916f24fda2465f5
#
_cell.length_a   1.000
_cell.length_b   1.000
_cell.length_c   1.000
_cell.angle_alpha   90.00
_cell.angle_beta   90.00
_cell.angle_gamma   90.00
#
_symmetry.space_group_name_H-M   'P 1'
#
loop_
_entity.id
_entity.type
_entity.pdbx_description
1 polymer ?
#
loop_
_entity_poly.entity_id
_entity_poly.type
_entity_poly.pdbx_seq_one_letter_code
_entity_poly.pdbx_strand_id
1 'polypeptide(L)'
;RSEERNLLDEATLGANVAAIKAQIERIVDLDGAGGTLVDNRDWTGEVRLLDFLRDIGKHVTVNTMLARESVKARLASEHGISYTEFSYMLLQAHDFLRLEEDHGVQVQIGGSDQWGNMLGGVDLIRRVHRRPAWCLAWPLLTAPDGTKLGKTTGARVWLDPVRTSPYQFFQHWMATDDRQVRQFLAQFTLLPMTEVDALALAHEAEPGARMAQRRLAVEATTLVHG
;
A
#
# COMPACT_ATOMS: atom_id res chain seq x y z
N ARG A 1 -5.96 6.77 14.96
CA ARG A 1 -6.17 8.17 14.56
C ARG A 1 -7.42 8.64 15.26
N SER A 2 -7.34 9.79 15.94
CA SER A 2 -8.44 10.34 16.75
C SER A 2 -9.39 11.27 15.97
N GLU A 3 -9.08 11.60 14.72
CA GLU A 3 -9.83 12.58 13.93
C GLU A 3 -10.31 11.99 12.59
N GLU A 4 -11.51 12.37 12.19
CA GLU A 4 -12.08 12.07 10.88
C GLU A 4 -11.27 12.79 9.79
N ARG A 5 -11.08 12.16 8.63
CA ARG A 5 -10.36 12.78 7.52
C ARG A 5 -11.18 13.91 6.93
N ASN A 6 -10.54 15.05 6.66
CA ASN A 6 -11.16 16.11 5.88
C ASN A 6 -11.55 15.59 4.49
N LEU A 7 -12.76 15.91 4.06
CA LEU A 7 -13.20 15.67 2.70
C LEU A 7 -12.43 16.61 1.75
N LEU A 8 -11.86 16.04 0.71
CA LEU A 8 -11.18 16.80 -0.33
C LEU A 8 -12.20 17.20 -1.42
N ASP A 9 -12.03 18.38 -1.97
CA ASP A 9 -12.75 18.78 -3.18
C ASP A 9 -12.20 18.04 -4.42
N GLU A 10 -12.99 18.04 -5.49
CA GLU A 10 -12.65 17.34 -6.73
C GLU A 10 -11.36 17.83 -7.39
N ALA A 11 -11.09 19.13 -7.33
CA ALA A 11 -9.88 19.72 -7.92
C ALA A 11 -8.62 19.25 -7.17
N THR A 12 -8.66 19.27 -5.84
CA THR A 12 -7.58 18.77 -4.99
C THR A 12 -7.38 17.25 -5.17
N LEU A 13 -8.47 16.49 -5.29
CA LEU A 13 -8.39 15.05 -5.54
C LEU A 13 -7.72 14.76 -6.88
N GLY A 14 -8.15 15.42 -7.96
CA GLY A 14 -7.55 15.28 -9.28
C GLY A 14 -6.06 15.66 -9.32
N ALA A 15 -5.68 16.75 -8.66
CA ALA A 15 -4.28 17.16 -8.53
C ALA A 15 -3.44 16.10 -7.78
N ASN A 16 -3.98 15.49 -6.72
CA ASN A 16 -3.30 14.44 -5.98
C ASN A 16 -3.13 13.17 -6.82
N VAL A 17 -4.15 12.75 -7.57
CA VAL A 17 -4.09 11.59 -8.48
C VAL A 17 -3.00 11.81 -9.54
N ALA A 18 -2.97 12.98 -10.19
CA ALA A 18 -1.96 13.31 -11.19
C ALA A 18 -0.54 13.31 -10.59
N ALA A 19 -0.36 13.86 -9.40
CA ALA A 19 0.94 13.90 -8.74
C ALA A 19 1.41 12.49 -8.32
N ILE A 20 0.51 11.63 -7.86
CA ILE A 20 0.83 10.23 -7.52
C ILE A 20 1.18 9.45 -8.79
N LYS A 21 0.38 9.59 -9.86
CA LYS A 21 0.64 8.96 -11.15
C LYS A 21 2.04 9.28 -11.64
N ALA A 22 2.41 10.56 -11.72
CA ALA A 22 3.72 11.01 -12.18
C ALA A 22 4.90 10.46 -11.36
N GLN A 23 4.70 10.13 -10.08
CA GLN A 23 5.73 9.49 -9.27
C GLN A 23 5.82 7.98 -9.53
N ILE A 24 4.68 7.30 -9.69
CA ILE A 24 4.62 5.85 -9.93
C ILE A 24 5.17 5.52 -11.32
N GLU A 25 4.89 6.32 -12.34
CA GLU A 25 5.36 6.14 -13.73
C GLU A 25 6.88 6.12 -13.87
N ARG A 26 7.62 6.63 -12.89
CA ARG A 26 9.08 6.51 -12.87
C ARG A 26 9.58 5.10 -12.54
N ILE A 27 8.73 4.28 -11.91
CA ILE A 27 9.10 2.96 -11.38
C ILE A 27 8.36 1.85 -12.12
N VAL A 28 7.11 2.12 -12.53
CA VAL A 28 6.21 1.16 -13.18
C VAL A 28 5.79 1.73 -14.52
N ASP A 29 5.93 0.94 -15.58
CA ASP A 29 5.39 1.29 -16.90
C ASP A 29 3.85 1.23 -16.85
N LEU A 30 3.22 2.41 -16.92
CA LEU A 30 1.77 2.56 -16.93
C LEU A 30 1.21 2.89 -18.32
N ASP A 31 2.07 3.10 -19.32
CA ASP A 31 1.66 3.52 -20.67
C ASP A 31 1.63 2.37 -21.68
N GLY A 32 2.06 1.19 -21.29
CA GLY A 32 2.20 0.05 -22.18
C GLY A 32 1.45 -1.20 -21.75
N ALA A 33 1.98 -2.35 -22.12
CA ALA A 33 1.48 -3.64 -21.69
C ALA A 33 1.82 -3.99 -20.21
N GLY A 34 2.56 -3.11 -19.51
CA GLY A 34 3.12 -3.38 -18.18
C GLY A 34 2.18 -3.10 -17.03
N GLY A 35 1.29 -2.11 -17.16
CA GLY A 35 0.40 -1.73 -16.08
C GLY A 35 -0.65 -0.71 -16.50
N THR A 36 -1.66 -0.54 -15.65
CA THR A 36 -2.72 0.47 -15.83
C THR A 36 -3.04 1.10 -14.48
N LEU A 37 -3.03 2.42 -14.41
CA LEU A 37 -3.57 3.15 -13.28
C LEU A 37 -5.07 3.36 -13.49
N VAL A 38 -5.87 2.92 -12.54
CA VAL A 38 -7.33 3.14 -12.52
C VAL A 38 -7.72 3.99 -11.32
N ASP A 39 -8.76 4.80 -11.47
CA ASP A 39 -9.34 5.58 -10.40
C ASP A 39 -10.69 4.97 -10.01
N ASN A 40 -10.86 4.58 -8.76
CA ASN A 40 -12.12 3.98 -8.29
C ASN A 40 -13.30 4.96 -8.31
N ARG A 41 -13.04 6.25 -8.49
CA ARG A 41 -14.07 7.24 -8.75
C ARG A 41 -14.86 6.94 -10.03
N ASP A 42 -14.22 6.35 -11.05
CA ASP A 42 -14.84 6.07 -12.35
C ASP A 42 -16.07 5.16 -12.22
N TRP A 43 -16.05 4.23 -11.26
CA TRP A 43 -17.22 3.37 -10.99
C TRP A 43 -17.97 3.76 -9.73
N THR A 44 -17.32 4.24 -8.67
CA THR A 44 -18.00 4.58 -7.41
C THR A 44 -18.84 5.86 -7.53
N GLY A 45 -18.38 6.83 -8.34
CA GLY A 45 -19.05 8.10 -8.54
C GLY A 45 -20.43 7.99 -9.21
N GLU A 46 -20.65 6.94 -9.98
CA GLU A 46 -21.90 6.71 -10.71
C GLU A 46 -22.90 5.82 -9.96
N VAL A 47 -22.46 5.12 -8.91
CA VAL A 47 -23.31 4.17 -8.18
C VAL A 47 -24.31 4.91 -7.30
N ARG A 48 -25.60 4.66 -7.54
CA ARG A 48 -26.67 5.17 -6.68
C ARG A 48 -26.70 4.43 -5.34
N LEU A 49 -26.93 5.16 -4.27
CA LEU A 49 -26.93 4.59 -2.90
C LEU A 49 -27.84 3.34 -2.76
N LEU A 50 -29.05 3.40 -3.29
CA LEU A 50 -30.00 2.28 -3.18
C LEU A 50 -29.55 1.07 -3.99
N ASP A 51 -28.92 1.29 -5.15
CA ASP A 51 -28.36 0.22 -5.96
C ASP A 51 -27.18 -0.43 -5.25
N PHE A 52 -26.26 0.37 -4.66
CA PHE A 52 -25.17 -0.14 -3.86
C PHE A 52 -25.65 -1.00 -2.67
N LEU A 53 -26.65 -0.54 -1.94
CA LEU A 53 -27.19 -1.30 -0.81
C LEU A 53 -27.86 -2.60 -1.27
N ARG A 54 -28.62 -2.55 -2.38
CA ARG A 54 -29.31 -3.70 -2.95
C ARG A 54 -28.32 -4.74 -3.53
N ASP A 55 -27.30 -4.30 -4.26
CA ASP A 55 -26.47 -5.20 -5.06
C ASP A 55 -25.18 -5.62 -4.36
N ILE A 56 -24.65 -4.76 -3.51
CA ILE A 56 -23.41 -5.00 -2.74
C ILE A 56 -23.71 -5.22 -1.25
N GLY A 57 -24.46 -4.31 -0.63
CA GLY A 57 -24.72 -4.34 0.80
C GLY A 57 -25.36 -5.62 1.30
N LYS A 58 -26.29 -6.20 0.53
CA LYS A 58 -26.95 -7.48 0.89
C LYS A 58 -26.00 -8.67 1.06
N HIS A 59 -24.81 -8.61 0.47
CA HIS A 59 -23.84 -9.69 0.53
C HIS A 59 -22.94 -9.64 1.77
N VAL A 60 -22.96 -8.54 2.53
CA VAL A 60 -22.11 -8.35 3.70
C VAL A 60 -22.96 -8.10 4.94
N THR A 61 -22.84 -8.98 5.93
CA THR A 61 -23.61 -8.83 7.17
C THR A 61 -22.91 -7.86 8.13
N VAL A 62 -23.69 -7.09 8.88
CA VAL A 62 -23.18 -6.20 9.93
C VAL A 62 -22.34 -6.99 10.96
N ASN A 63 -22.75 -8.20 11.30
CA ASN A 63 -22.01 -9.05 12.24
C ASN A 63 -20.58 -9.36 11.74
N THR A 64 -20.41 -9.64 10.44
CA THR A 64 -19.08 -9.83 9.83
C THR A 64 -18.25 -8.56 9.89
N MET A 65 -18.86 -7.41 9.72
CA MET A 65 -18.18 -6.11 9.80
C MET A 65 -17.76 -5.79 11.25
N LEU A 66 -18.64 -6.01 12.22
CA LEU A 66 -18.37 -5.79 13.65
C LEU A 66 -17.30 -6.75 14.21
N ALA A 67 -17.17 -7.94 13.64
CA ALA A 67 -16.17 -8.92 14.06
C ALA A 67 -14.72 -8.54 13.71
N ARG A 68 -14.52 -7.54 12.86
CA ARG A 68 -13.17 -7.11 12.45
C ARG A 68 -12.45 -6.38 13.58
N GLU A 69 -11.18 -6.70 13.79
CA GLU A 69 -10.36 -6.14 14.88
C GLU A 69 -10.26 -4.60 14.81
N SER A 70 -10.14 -4.03 13.60
CA SER A 70 -10.13 -2.58 13.40
C SER A 70 -11.42 -1.91 13.86
N VAL A 71 -12.56 -2.54 13.61
CA VAL A 71 -13.88 -2.04 14.02
C VAL A 71 -14.07 -2.20 15.54
N LYS A 72 -13.73 -3.35 16.11
CA LYS A 72 -13.76 -3.58 17.56
C LYS A 72 -12.93 -2.56 18.32
N ALA A 73 -11.70 -2.29 17.86
CA ALA A 73 -10.83 -1.30 18.47
C ALA A 73 -11.44 0.12 18.43
N ARG A 74 -12.14 0.47 17.35
CA ARG A 74 -12.83 1.78 17.23
C ARG A 74 -14.07 1.85 18.09
N LEU A 75 -14.86 0.80 18.14
CA LEU A 75 -16.05 0.74 19.01
C LEU A 75 -15.70 0.81 20.51
N ALA A 76 -14.53 0.31 20.89
CA ALA A 76 -14.02 0.40 22.25
C ALA A 76 -13.40 1.78 22.59
N SER A 77 -13.22 2.67 21.60
CA SER A 77 -12.68 4.01 21.82
C SER A 77 -13.77 5.00 22.23
N GLU A 78 -13.40 6.08 22.93
CA GLU A 78 -14.32 7.13 23.37
C GLU A 78 -15.07 7.83 22.22
N HIS A 79 -14.49 7.87 21.02
CA HIS A 79 -15.06 8.57 19.86
C HIS A 79 -15.91 7.69 18.95
N GLY A 80 -15.95 6.38 19.21
CA GLY A 80 -16.71 5.44 18.37
C GLY A 80 -16.19 5.36 16.93
N ILE A 81 -17.06 4.96 16.00
CA ILE A 81 -16.76 4.85 14.58
C ILE A 81 -17.85 5.55 13.77
N SER A 82 -17.49 6.42 12.81
CA SER A 82 -18.46 7.03 11.91
C SER A 82 -18.99 6.00 10.90
N TYR A 83 -20.19 6.26 10.36
CA TYR A 83 -20.74 5.41 9.31
C TYR A 83 -19.82 5.36 8.07
N THR A 84 -19.21 6.48 7.71
CA THR A 84 -18.24 6.58 6.62
C THR A 84 -17.06 5.64 6.85
N GLU A 85 -16.44 5.69 8.03
CA GLU A 85 -15.33 4.82 8.41
C GLU A 85 -15.77 3.35 8.46
N PHE A 86 -16.97 3.07 8.97
CA PHE A 86 -17.51 1.72 9.03
C PHE A 86 -17.80 1.13 7.65
N SER A 87 -18.33 1.93 6.73
CA SER A 87 -18.66 1.50 5.36
C SER A 87 -17.44 1.39 4.44
N TYR A 88 -16.29 1.96 4.80
CA TYR A 88 -15.08 1.95 3.97
C TYR A 88 -14.66 0.56 3.49
N MET A 89 -14.82 -0.46 4.33
CA MET A 89 -14.49 -1.84 3.96
C MET A 89 -15.38 -2.40 2.84
N LEU A 90 -16.62 -1.92 2.72
CA LEU A 90 -17.51 -2.30 1.62
C LEU A 90 -17.07 -1.62 0.31
N LEU A 91 -16.63 -0.37 0.39
CA LEU A 91 -16.14 0.36 -0.79
C LEU A 91 -14.90 -0.33 -1.36
N GLN A 92 -13.93 -0.69 -0.52
CA GLN A 92 -12.75 -1.41 -0.98
C GLN A 92 -13.08 -2.83 -1.51
N ALA A 93 -14.04 -3.52 -0.93
CA ALA A 93 -14.49 -4.80 -1.45
C ALA A 93 -15.18 -4.65 -2.82
N HIS A 94 -15.97 -3.58 -3.00
CA HIS A 94 -16.59 -3.23 -4.27
C HIS A 94 -15.53 -2.87 -5.33
N ASP A 95 -14.48 -2.14 -4.97
CA ASP A 95 -13.38 -1.85 -5.89
C ASP A 95 -12.75 -3.14 -6.45
N PHE A 96 -12.50 -4.15 -5.60
CA PHE A 96 -11.95 -5.41 -6.09
C PHE A 96 -12.95 -6.16 -6.99
N LEU A 97 -14.24 -6.12 -6.68
CA LEU A 97 -15.28 -6.69 -7.54
C LEU A 97 -15.28 -6.01 -8.93
N ARG A 98 -15.23 -4.67 -8.97
CA ARG A 98 -15.18 -3.91 -10.22
C ARG A 98 -13.90 -4.19 -11.04
N LEU A 99 -12.76 -4.28 -10.36
CA LEU A 99 -11.49 -4.66 -11.00
C LEU A 99 -11.52 -6.07 -11.59
N GLU A 100 -12.22 -7.01 -10.94
CA GLU A 100 -12.43 -8.35 -11.48
C GLU A 100 -13.38 -8.31 -12.71
N GLU A 101 -14.48 -7.57 -12.63
CA GLU A 101 -15.45 -7.42 -13.71
C GLU A 101 -14.86 -6.73 -14.94
N ASP A 102 -14.24 -5.58 -14.76
CA ASP A 102 -13.86 -4.69 -15.85
C ASP A 102 -12.47 -5.02 -16.43
N HIS A 103 -11.58 -5.57 -15.60
CA HIS A 103 -10.17 -5.79 -15.94
C HIS A 103 -9.69 -7.24 -15.75
N GLY A 104 -10.55 -8.15 -15.29
CA GLY A 104 -10.19 -9.55 -15.06
C GLY A 104 -9.16 -9.74 -13.93
N VAL A 105 -9.06 -8.79 -13.00
CA VAL A 105 -8.11 -8.85 -11.86
C VAL A 105 -8.53 -9.94 -10.89
N GLN A 106 -7.69 -10.94 -10.70
CA GLN A 106 -7.96 -12.08 -9.82
C GLN A 106 -7.18 -12.05 -8.51
N VAL A 107 -6.11 -11.26 -8.42
CA VAL A 107 -5.24 -11.19 -7.23
C VAL A 107 -5.12 -9.75 -6.76
N GLN A 108 -5.47 -9.48 -5.51
CA GLN A 108 -5.20 -8.20 -4.85
C GLN A 108 -4.00 -8.36 -3.92
N ILE A 109 -3.07 -7.41 -3.97
CA ILE A 109 -1.87 -7.43 -3.13
C ILE A 109 -1.83 -6.21 -2.21
N GLY A 110 -1.22 -6.34 -1.02
CA GLY A 110 -1.12 -5.23 -0.07
C GLY A 110 -0.34 -5.56 1.18
N GLY A 111 -0.16 -4.57 2.04
CA GLY A 111 0.43 -4.78 3.37
C GLY A 111 -0.50 -5.59 4.28
N SER A 112 0.05 -6.20 5.32
CA SER A 112 -0.71 -7.06 6.26
C SER A 112 -1.84 -6.30 6.99
N ASP A 113 -1.78 -4.99 7.09
CA ASP A 113 -2.87 -4.16 7.63
C ASP A 113 -4.08 -4.07 6.69
N GLN A 114 -3.93 -4.42 5.40
CA GLN A 114 -5.00 -4.49 4.40
C GLN A 114 -5.65 -5.88 4.30
N TRP A 115 -5.11 -6.90 4.99
CA TRP A 115 -5.56 -8.28 4.88
C TRP A 115 -7.08 -8.43 5.00
N GLY A 116 -7.67 -7.86 6.05
CA GLY A 116 -9.11 -7.94 6.28
C GLY A 116 -9.93 -7.27 5.18
N ASN A 117 -9.47 -6.14 4.62
CA ASN A 117 -10.17 -5.45 3.54
C ASN A 117 -10.10 -6.25 2.24
N MET A 118 -8.92 -6.77 1.89
CA MET A 118 -8.74 -7.62 0.69
C MET A 118 -9.59 -8.89 0.74
N LEU A 119 -9.66 -9.57 1.89
CA LEU A 119 -10.54 -10.73 2.08
C LEU A 119 -12.02 -10.37 1.89
N GLY A 120 -12.43 -9.15 2.24
CA GLY A 120 -13.78 -8.66 1.96
C GLY A 120 -14.11 -8.67 0.47
N GLY A 121 -13.17 -8.26 -0.37
CA GLY A 121 -13.30 -8.32 -1.84
C GLY A 121 -13.34 -9.74 -2.37
N VAL A 122 -12.45 -10.63 -1.91
CA VAL A 122 -12.46 -12.05 -2.26
C VAL A 122 -13.82 -12.69 -1.94
N ASP A 123 -14.36 -12.44 -0.75
CA ASP A 123 -15.67 -12.94 -0.34
C ASP A 123 -16.80 -12.37 -1.20
N LEU A 124 -16.73 -11.08 -1.55
CA LEU A 124 -17.75 -10.44 -2.38
C LEU A 124 -17.76 -11.02 -3.78
N ILE A 125 -16.61 -11.16 -4.46
CA ILE A 125 -16.48 -11.77 -5.78
C ILE A 125 -17.05 -13.20 -5.77
N ARG A 126 -16.70 -13.99 -4.76
CA ARG A 126 -17.23 -15.35 -4.60
C ARG A 126 -18.76 -15.37 -4.48
N ARG A 127 -19.36 -14.42 -3.76
CA ARG A 127 -20.81 -14.37 -3.53
C ARG A 127 -21.59 -13.87 -4.73
N VAL A 128 -21.04 -12.89 -5.46
CA VAL A 128 -21.69 -12.27 -6.61
C VAL A 128 -21.45 -13.09 -7.87
N HIS A 129 -20.19 -13.39 -8.19
CA HIS A 129 -19.80 -14.01 -9.46
C HIS A 129 -19.56 -15.51 -9.37
N ARG A 130 -19.46 -16.08 -8.15
CA ARG A 130 -19.09 -17.49 -7.92
C ARG A 130 -17.73 -17.85 -8.54
N ARG A 131 -16.84 -16.88 -8.67
CA ARG A 131 -15.49 -17.02 -9.21
C ARG A 131 -14.45 -17.00 -8.08
N PRO A 132 -13.31 -17.68 -8.26
CA PRO A 132 -12.20 -17.58 -7.33
C PRO A 132 -11.47 -16.25 -7.49
N ALA A 133 -11.09 -15.66 -6.36
CA ALA A 133 -10.14 -14.54 -6.29
C ALA A 133 -9.21 -14.77 -5.11
N TRP A 134 -8.05 -14.15 -5.13
CA TRP A 134 -7.01 -14.34 -4.12
C TRP A 134 -6.47 -13.01 -3.62
N CYS A 135 -5.84 -13.04 -2.46
CA CYS A 135 -5.07 -11.92 -1.97
C CYS A 135 -3.71 -12.38 -1.45
N LEU A 136 -2.72 -11.53 -1.63
CA LEU A 136 -1.36 -11.71 -1.11
C LEU A 136 -1.02 -10.52 -0.20
N ALA A 137 -0.60 -10.79 1.03
CA ALA A 137 -0.16 -9.76 1.94
C ALA A 137 1.30 -10.02 2.37
N TRP A 138 2.04 -8.92 2.54
CA TRP A 138 3.38 -8.96 3.12
C TRP A 138 3.43 -8.18 4.44
N PRO A 139 4.40 -8.49 5.31
CA PRO A 139 4.59 -7.77 6.56
C PRO A 139 4.83 -6.28 6.32
N LEU A 140 4.31 -5.45 7.23
CA LEU A 140 4.59 -4.02 7.20
C LEU A 140 6.06 -3.76 7.48
N LEU A 141 6.57 -2.71 6.87
CA LEU A 141 7.90 -2.22 7.18
C LEU A 141 7.95 -1.68 8.60
N THR A 142 8.87 -2.19 9.38
CA THR A 142 9.10 -1.79 10.77
C THR A 142 10.55 -1.35 10.95
N ALA A 143 10.76 -0.44 11.89
CA ALA A 143 12.09 -0.15 12.42
C ALA A 143 12.61 -1.35 13.24
N PRO A 144 13.92 -1.40 13.59
CA PRO A 144 14.49 -2.50 14.38
C PRO A 144 13.83 -2.73 15.77
N ASP A 145 13.17 -1.71 16.29
CA ASP A 145 12.40 -1.76 17.55
C ASP A 145 10.94 -2.25 17.36
N GLY A 146 10.55 -2.64 16.14
CA GLY A 146 9.19 -3.10 15.81
C GLY A 146 8.19 -1.96 15.54
N THR A 147 8.57 -0.70 15.63
CA THR A 147 7.69 0.43 15.29
C THR A 147 7.48 0.53 13.78
N LYS A 148 6.26 0.92 13.35
CA LYS A 148 5.96 1.07 11.91
C LYS A 148 6.80 2.20 11.31
N LEU A 149 7.55 1.90 10.24
CA LEU A 149 8.22 2.94 9.45
C LEU A 149 7.19 3.97 8.94
N GLY A 150 7.57 5.24 8.97
CA GLY A 150 6.71 6.36 8.57
C GLY A 150 5.80 6.93 9.67
N LYS A 151 5.79 6.35 10.90
CA LYS A 151 5.15 6.96 12.08
C LYS A 151 6.13 7.65 13.01
N THR A 152 7.41 7.44 12.85
CA THR A 152 8.45 8.11 13.63
C THR A 152 8.52 9.59 13.26
N THR A 153 8.79 10.43 14.26
CA THR A 153 9.02 11.87 14.14
C THR A 153 10.32 12.23 13.41
N GLY A 154 11.00 11.24 12.82
CA GLY A 154 12.19 11.42 11.99
C GLY A 154 11.89 12.06 10.64
N ALA A 155 12.91 12.57 9.98
CA ALA A 155 12.80 13.19 8.66
C ALA A 155 12.15 12.21 7.66
N ARG A 156 10.99 12.59 7.14
CA ARG A 156 10.32 11.82 6.07
C ARG A 156 11.15 11.95 4.81
N VAL A 157 11.34 10.83 4.13
CA VAL A 157 11.98 10.78 2.82
C VAL A 157 10.89 10.76 1.75
N TRP A 158 10.97 11.69 0.83
CA TRP A 158 10.03 11.85 -0.26
C TRP A 158 10.64 11.39 -1.57
N LEU A 159 9.83 10.83 -2.46
CA LEU A 159 10.24 10.51 -3.84
C LEU A 159 10.41 11.77 -4.70
N ASP A 160 9.76 12.87 -4.30
CA ASP A 160 9.87 14.16 -4.96
C ASP A 160 11.24 14.80 -4.68
N PRO A 161 12.08 15.06 -5.71
CA PRO A 161 13.42 15.61 -5.54
C PRO A 161 13.44 17.05 -4.99
N VAL A 162 12.32 17.78 -5.08
CA VAL A 162 12.20 19.12 -4.48
C VAL A 162 12.08 19.04 -2.96
N ARG A 163 11.44 17.98 -2.44
CA ARG A 163 11.24 17.76 -1.01
C ARG A 163 12.40 17.01 -0.34
N THR A 164 12.98 16.06 -1.06
CA THR A 164 14.16 15.30 -0.63
C THR A 164 15.09 15.19 -1.82
N SER A 165 16.22 15.90 -1.77
CA SER A 165 17.18 15.85 -2.88
C SER A 165 17.71 14.42 -3.10
N PRO A 166 18.15 14.05 -4.33
CA PRO A 166 18.73 12.74 -4.59
C PRO A 166 19.90 12.39 -3.65
N TYR A 167 20.69 13.39 -3.25
CA TYR A 167 21.75 13.20 -2.26
C TYR A 167 21.19 12.83 -0.88
N GLN A 168 20.17 13.54 -0.39
CA GLN A 168 19.53 13.23 0.88
C GLN A 168 18.84 11.87 0.84
N PHE A 169 18.22 11.51 -0.29
CA PHE A 169 17.62 10.20 -0.52
C PHE A 169 18.66 9.09 -0.45
N PHE A 170 19.80 9.27 -1.13
CA PHE A 170 20.95 8.36 -1.04
C PHE A 170 21.47 8.22 0.39
N GLN A 171 21.67 9.32 1.11
CA GLN A 171 22.14 9.30 2.49
C GLN A 171 21.17 8.61 3.46
N HIS A 172 19.87 8.70 3.21
CA HIS A 172 18.88 7.97 3.99
C HIS A 172 19.12 6.44 3.91
N TRP A 173 19.32 5.91 2.72
CA TRP A 173 19.61 4.48 2.53
C TRP A 173 21.00 4.09 3.04
N MET A 174 21.97 4.98 2.91
CA MET A 174 23.28 4.78 3.54
C MET A 174 23.19 4.69 5.07
N ALA A 175 22.22 5.32 5.71
CA ALA A 175 22.00 5.27 7.16
C ALA A 175 21.22 4.04 7.64
N THR A 176 20.91 3.09 6.75
CA THR A 176 20.18 1.86 7.12
C THR A 176 20.92 1.07 8.19
N ASP A 177 20.18 0.63 9.21
CA ASP A 177 20.68 -0.24 10.28
C ASP A 177 21.16 -1.58 9.71
N ASP A 178 22.27 -2.09 10.24
CA ASP A 178 22.89 -3.33 9.77
C ASP A 178 21.95 -4.54 9.84
N ARG A 179 21.04 -4.55 10.83
CA ARG A 179 20.03 -5.62 11.00
C ARG A 179 18.93 -5.60 9.93
N GLN A 180 18.76 -4.48 9.21
CA GLN A 180 17.69 -4.29 8.23
C GLN A 180 18.20 -4.28 6.78
N VAL A 181 19.49 -4.12 6.57
CA VAL A 181 20.03 -3.89 5.22
C VAL A 181 19.69 -5.01 4.25
N ARG A 182 19.77 -6.30 4.67
CA ARG A 182 19.36 -7.44 3.83
C ARG A 182 17.89 -7.36 3.45
N GLN A 183 17.02 -7.06 4.43
CA GLN A 183 15.58 -6.94 4.18
C GLN A 183 15.30 -5.80 3.20
N PHE A 184 15.95 -4.67 3.35
CA PHE A 184 15.73 -3.51 2.49
C PHE A 184 16.32 -3.70 1.09
N LEU A 185 17.45 -4.39 0.94
CA LEU A 185 17.94 -4.83 -0.37
C LEU A 185 16.88 -5.66 -1.11
N ALA A 186 16.27 -6.64 -0.43
CA ALA A 186 15.23 -7.48 -1.02
C ALA A 186 13.93 -6.74 -1.36
N GLN A 187 13.61 -5.66 -0.64
CA GLN A 187 12.33 -4.95 -0.78
C GLN A 187 12.39 -3.70 -1.66
N PHE A 188 13.54 -3.05 -1.72
CA PHE A 188 13.70 -1.74 -2.37
C PHE A 188 14.65 -1.77 -3.57
N THR A 189 15.08 -2.96 -3.99
CA THR A 189 15.89 -3.12 -5.20
C THR A 189 15.33 -4.21 -6.09
N LEU A 190 15.77 -4.23 -7.35
CA LEU A 190 15.46 -5.29 -8.31
C LEU A 190 16.60 -6.32 -8.42
N LEU A 191 17.48 -6.38 -7.43
CA LEU A 191 18.58 -7.33 -7.39
C LEU A 191 18.07 -8.77 -7.26
N PRO A 192 18.69 -9.74 -7.95
CA PRO A 192 18.42 -11.15 -7.69
C PRO A 192 18.68 -11.52 -6.23
N MET A 193 17.85 -12.41 -5.65
CA MET A 193 18.01 -12.80 -4.25
C MET A 193 19.37 -13.42 -3.94
N THR A 194 20.01 -14.09 -4.91
CA THR A 194 21.38 -14.60 -4.79
C THR A 194 22.41 -13.49 -4.56
N GLU A 195 22.25 -12.33 -5.21
CA GLU A 195 23.10 -11.16 -4.99
C GLU A 195 22.81 -10.48 -3.66
N VAL A 196 21.52 -10.38 -3.28
CA VAL A 196 21.12 -9.86 -1.96
C VAL A 196 21.75 -10.69 -0.84
N ASP A 197 21.70 -12.02 -0.93
CA ASP A 197 22.28 -12.91 0.07
C ASP A 197 23.81 -12.84 0.12
N ALA A 198 24.47 -12.72 -1.02
CA ALA A 198 25.92 -12.52 -1.09
C ALA A 198 26.36 -11.19 -0.46
N LEU A 199 25.62 -10.10 -0.72
CA LEU A 199 25.86 -8.80 -0.09
C LEU A 199 25.65 -8.82 1.41
N ALA A 200 24.62 -9.52 1.88
CA ALA A 200 24.35 -9.67 3.30
C ALA A 200 25.47 -10.44 4.02
N LEU A 201 25.94 -11.55 3.43
CA LEU A 201 27.04 -12.33 3.97
C LEU A 201 28.36 -11.54 4.01
N ALA A 202 28.66 -10.78 2.95
CA ALA A 202 29.84 -9.91 2.92
C ALA A 202 29.75 -8.78 3.96
N HIS A 203 28.55 -8.24 4.19
CA HIS A 203 28.29 -7.24 5.21
C HIS A 203 28.47 -7.79 6.63
N GLU A 204 28.00 -9.02 6.90
CA GLU A 204 28.23 -9.68 8.20
C GLU A 204 29.72 -9.89 8.51
N ALA A 205 30.54 -10.19 7.47
CA ALA A 205 31.97 -10.35 7.63
C ALA A 205 32.71 -9.03 7.90
N GLU A 206 32.27 -7.92 7.28
CA GLU A 206 32.92 -6.62 7.40
C GLU A 206 31.88 -5.47 7.44
N PRO A 207 31.12 -5.30 8.55
CA PRO A 207 30.04 -4.30 8.64
C PRO A 207 30.55 -2.86 8.43
N GLY A 208 31.80 -2.56 8.86
CA GLY A 208 32.41 -1.24 8.72
C GLY A 208 32.61 -0.77 7.28
N ALA A 209 32.73 -1.69 6.32
CA ALA A 209 32.87 -1.35 4.90
C ALA A 209 31.55 -0.82 4.29
N ARG A 210 30.39 -1.08 4.93
CA ARG A 210 29.07 -0.61 4.53
C ARG A 210 28.72 -0.88 3.05
N MET A 211 29.23 -1.98 2.49
CA MET A 211 29.03 -2.31 1.07
C MET A 211 27.54 -2.57 0.75
N ALA A 212 26.83 -3.26 1.64
CA ALA A 212 25.42 -3.55 1.46
C ALA A 212 24.55 -2.28 1.49
N GLN A 213 24.79 -1.36 2.44
CA GLN A 213 24.11 -0.06 2.49
C GLN A 213 24.41 0.78 1.25
N ARG A 214 25.67 0.78 0.81
CA ARG A 214 26.06 1.51 -0.41
C ARG A 214 25.34 0.96 -1.63
N ARG A 215 25.27 -0.37 -1.78
CA ARG A 215 24.54 -0.98 -2.89
C ARG A 215 23.06 -0.66 -2.83
N LEU A 216 22.42 -0.78 -1.67
CA LEU A 216 21.04 -0.38 -1.45
C LEU A 216 20.81 1.09 -1.84
N ALA A 217 21.65 1.99 -1.37
CA ALA A 217 21.54 3.42 -1.66
C ALA A 217 21.67 3.74 -3.15
N VAL A 218 22.60 3.10 -3.84
CA VAL A 218 22.76 3.24 -5.30
C VAL A 218 21.51 2.75 -6.02
N GLU A 219 21.10 1.51 -5.79
CA GLU A 219 19.96 0.90 -6.48
C GLU A 219 18.66 1.67 -6.25
N ALA A 220 18.33 1.97 -4.98
CA ALA A 220 17.11 2.69 -4.64
C ALA A 220 17.11 4.13 -5.19
N THR A 221 18.27 4.81 -5.19
CA THR A 221 18.36 6.17 -5.73
C THR A 221 18.26 6.17 -7.26
N THR A 222 18.90 5.22 -7.92
CA THR A 222 18.81 5.06 -9.39
C THR A 222 17.40 4.74 -9.82
N LEU A 223 16.69 3.86 -9.09
CA LEU A 223 15.30 3.50 -9.39
C LEU A 223 14.35 4.72 -9.35
N VAL A 224 14.58 5.67 -8.45
CA VAL A 224 13.68 6.81 -8.22
C VAL A 224 14.12 8.07 -8.96
N HIS A 225 15.42 8.30 -9.10
CA HIS A 225 15.97 9.57 -9.60
C HIS A 225 16.80 9.45 -10.89
N GLY A 226 17.07 8.20 -11.35
CA GLY A 226 17.87 7.93 -12.54
C GLY A 226 19.36 7.81 -12.27
#